data_d956000d719ccf20477dac087e4d365c
#
_entry.id   d956000d719ccf20477dac087e4d365c
#
_cell.length_a   1.000
_cell.length_b   1.000
_cell.length_c   1.000
_cell.angle_alpha   90.00
_cell.angle_beta   90.00
_cell.angle_gamma   90.00
#
_symmetry.space_group_name_H-M   'P 1'
#
loop_
_entity.id
_entity.type
_entity.pdbx_description
1 polymer ?
#
loop_
_entity_poly.entity_id
_entity_poly.type
_entity_poly.pdbx_seq_one_letter_code
_entity_poly.pdbx_strand_id
1 'polypeptide(L)'
;MYDIVIRGGSIVDGTGAAPVMGDLAIADGLVVAIGQVEGETKETIDASGQIVCPGFIDMHTHLDAQIGWDPDMTPVSWHGVTTALIGNCGVTFAPCKPGDREFLASMMETVEDIPREAIMSGLPWDWEQYDEYLDSISNKPTTINIAGLVGHSAIRYYVMGDRSFTEQASENEKAQMADIVARALDKGAFGFSTNRFEPHKAPDGRSIPGTFAEADELAVISRVVAERNGLMQSVGAAPEVMVAMADEGSRQLFSYGTSPEAGAGAESARRLEEFADGRDVTAITLSLIHI
;
A
#
# COMPACT_ATOMS: atom_id res chain seq x y z
N MET A 1 -20.09 -9.83 -29.91
CA MET A 1 -21.07 -9.57 -28.81
C MET A 1 -20.27 -9.10 -27.61
N TYR A 2 -20.62 -7.96 -27.05
CA TYR A 2 -19.98 -7.41 -25.86
C TYR A 2 -20.62 -7.98 -24.59
N ASP A 3 -19.88 -7.99 -23.47
CA ASP A 3 -20.46 -8.33 -22.18
C ASP A 3 -21.26 -7.15 -21.62
N ILE A 4 -20.66 -5.97 -21.63
CA ILE A 4 -21.30 -4.74 -21.17
C ILE A 4 -21.01 -3.61 -22.16
N VAL A 5 -22.04 -2.77 -22.44
CA VAL A 5 -21.85 -1.48 -23.09
C VAL A 5 -22.38 -0.38 -22.19
N ILE A 6 -21.52 0.57 -21.84
CA ILE A 6 -21.88 1.79 -21.10
C ILE A 6 -22.16 2.88 -22.15
N ARG A 7 -23.36 3.48 -22.13
CA ARG A 7 -23.85 4.38 -23.17
C ARG A 7 -23.92 5.84 -22.72
N GLY A 8 -23.47 6.73 -23.62
CA GLY A 8 -23.73 8.17 -23.52
C GLY A 8 -23.06 8.90 -22.37
N GLY A 9 -21.99 8.33 -21.81
CA GLY A 9 -21.24 8.92 -20.71
C GLY A 9 -20.19 9.92 -21.14
N SER A 10 -19.73 10.76 -20.20
CA SER A 10 -18.54 11.59 -20.33
C SER A 10 -17.33 10.76 -19.88
N ILE A 11 -16.55 10.24 -20.84
CA ILE A 11 -15.46 9.31 -20.57
C ILE A 11 -14.20 10.08 -20.19
N VAL A 12 -13.66 9.78 -18.99
CA VAL A 12 -12.40 10.29 -18.43
C VAL A 12 -11.47 9.09 -18.26
N ASP A 13 -10.43 9.00 -19.07
CA ASP A 13 -9.56 7.80 -19.15
C ASP A 13 -8.42 7.76 -18.12
N GLY A 14 -8.28 8.80 -17.30
CA GLY A 14 -7.21 8.91 -16.29
C GLY A 14 -5.88 9.43 -16.84
N THR A 15 -5.74 9.73 -18.13
CA THR A 15 -4.50 10.23 -18.73
C THR A 15 -4.29 11.74 -18.53
N GLY A 16 -5.30 12.47 -18.04
CA GLY A 16 -5.33 13.93 -17.99
C GLY A 16 -5.82 14.59 -19.29
N ALA A 17 -6.20 13.79 -20.30
CA ALA A 17 -6.85 14.28 -21.52
C ALA A 17 -8.24 14.84 -21.23
N ALA A 18 -8.74 15.69 -22.13
CA ALA A 18 -10.12 16.21 -22.03
C ALA A 18 -11.15 15.07 -22.12
N PRO A 19 -12.24 15.14 -21.33
CA PRO A 19 -13.31 14.14 -21.40
C PRO A 19 -13.90 14.00 -22.81
N VAL A 20 -14.26 12.78 -23.19
CA VAL A 20 -14.86 12.47 -24.48
C VAL A 20 -16.26 11.93 -24.25
N MET A 21 -17.27 12.52 -24.90
CA MET A 21 -18.64 11.99 -24.90
C MET A 21 -18.72 10.75 -25.79
N GLY A 22 -19.27 9.66 -25.25
CA GLY A 22 -19.38 8.44 -26.04
C GLY A 22 -19.81 7.23 -25.22
N ASP A 23 -19.66 6.08 -25.86
CA ASP A 23 -19.93 4.76 -25.29
C ASP A 23 -18.60 4.07 -24.96
N LEU A 24 -18.67 3.09 -24.06
CA LEU A 24 -17.55 2.22 -23.72
C LEU A 24 -18.02 0.76 -23.75
N ALA A 25 -17.31 -0.10 -24.48
CA ALA A 25 -17.62 -1.53 -24.55
C ALA A 25 -16.59 -2.38 -23.82
N ILE A 26 -17.11 -3.37 -23.08
CA ILE A 26 -16.33 -4.35 -22.32
C ILE A 26 -16.62 -5.75 -22.88
N ALA A 27 -15.57 -6.51 -23.12
CA ALA A 27 -15.65 -7.94 -23.45
C ALA A 27 -14.49 -8.68 -22.77
N ASP A 28 -14.76 -9.84 -22.22
CA ASP A 28 -13.78 -10.68 -21.52
C ASP A 28 -12.99 -9.92 -20.43
N GLY A 29 -13.67 -9.03 -19.70
CA GLY A 29 -13.08 -8.21 -18.64
C GLY A 29 -12.19 -7.04 -19.12
N LEU A 30 -12.12 -6.78 -20.41
CA LEU A 30 -11.29 -5.72 -21.00
C LEU A 30 -12.15 -4.65 -21.68
N VAL A 31 -11.70 -3.40 -21.64
CA VAL A 31 -12.24 -2.32 -22.46
C VAL A 31 -11.76 -2.55 -23.90
N VAL A 32 -12.69 -2.83 -24.81
CA VAL A 32 -12.39 -3.18 -26.21
C VAL A 32 -12.76 -2.10 -27.22
N ALA A 33 -13.60 -1.15 -26.85
CA ALA A 33 -13.94 0.00 -27.68
C ALA A 33 -14.37 1.21 -26.84
N ILE A 34 -14.04 2.41 -27.35
CA ILE A 34 -14.44 3.70 -26.81
C ILE A 34 -14.91 4.59 -27.97
N GLY A 35 -16.00 5.34 -27.76
CA GLY A 35 -16.57 6.27 -28.74
C GLY A 35 -17.93 5.84 -29.20
N GLN A 36 -18.14 5.64 -30.48
CA GLN A 36 -19.39 5.06 -31.01
C GLN A 36 -19.28 3.54 -31.04
N VAL A 37 -20.09 2.88 -30.20
CA VAL A 37 -20.10 1.42 -30.10
C VAL A 37 -21.36 0.85 -30.77
N GLU A 38 -21.13 0.07 -31.78
CA GLU A 38 -22.18 -0.68 -32.50
C GLU A 38 -22.03 -2.18 -32.21
N GLY A 39 -23.15 -2.91 -32.20
CA GLY A 39 -23.18 -4.36 -32.03
C GLY A 39 -24.01 -4.82 -30.84
N GLU A 40 -24.11 -6.14 -30.71
CA GLU A 40 -24.91 -6.79 -29.67
C GLU A 40 -24.12 -6.79 -28.33
N THR A 41 -24.85 -6.62 -27.25
CA THR A 41 -24.31 -6.68 -25.88
C THR A 41 -25.22 -7.51 -24.99
N LYS A 42 -24.66 -8.14 -23.96
CA LYS A 42 -25.42 -8.86 -22.92
C LYS A 42 -26.10 -7.88 -21.97
N GLU A 43 -25.43 -6.78 -21.64
CA GLU A 43 -25.92 -5.77 -20.73
C GLU A 43 -25.63 -4.36 -21.25
N THR A 44 -26.54 -3.44 -20.98
CA THR A 44 -26.36 -2.01 -21.28
C THR A 44 -26.57 -1.18 -20.02
N ILE A 45 -25.63 -0.28 -19.76
CA ILE A 45 -25.68 0.70 -18.67
C ILE A 45 -25.86 2.08 -19.30
N ASP A 46 -26.93 2.79 -18.94
CA ASP A 46 -27.13 4.18 -19.35
C ASP A 46 -26.32 5.11 -18.41
N ALA A 47 -25.32 5.77 -18.98
CA ALA A 47 -24.47 6.75 -18.30
C ALA A 47 -24.75 8.18 -18.79
N SER A 48 -25.91 8.45 -19.36
CA SER A 48 -26.30 9.79 -19.82
C SER A 48 -26.22 10.81 -18.68
N GLY A 49 -25.39 11.85 -18.86
CA GLY A 49 -25.13 12.87 -17.84
C GLY A 49 -24.21 12.45 -16.71
N GLN A 50 -23.59 11.28 -16.82
CA GLN A 50 -22.62 10.76 -15.83
C GLN A 50 -21.20 10.75 -16.39
N ILE A 51 -20.24 10.67 -15.46
CA ILE A 51 -18.82 10.45 -15.78
C ILE A 51 -18.56 8.95 -15.77
N VAL A 52 -17.87 8.45 -16.78
CA VAL A 52 -17.34 7.09 -16.86
C VAL A 52 -15.83 7.17 -16.75
N CYS A 53 -15.27 6.61 -15.69
CA CYS A 53 -13.84 6.64 -15.44
C CYS A 53 -13.35 5.29 -14.92
N PRO A 54 -12.02 5.02 -14.94
CA PRO A 54 -11.45 3.89 -14.23
C PRO A 54 -11.80 3.94 -12.74
N GLY A 55 -11.88 2.77 -12.11
CA GLY A 55 -12.03 2.70 -10.66
C GLY A 55 -10.85 3.34 -9.94
N PHE A 56 -11.09 3.86 -8.75
CA PHE A 56 -10.04 4.51 -7.96
C PHE A 56 -9.05 3.48 -7.41
N ILE A 57 -7.78 3.88 -7.35
CA ILE A 57 -6.72 3.14 -6.67
C ILE A 57 -6.43 3.86 -5.37
N ASP A 58 -6.71 3.20 -4.24
CA ASP A 58 -6.35 3.73 -2.92
C ASP A 58 -4.94 3.27 -2.56
N MET A 59 -4.00 4.22 -2.58
CA MET A 59 -2.58 3.96 -2.41
C MET A 59 -2.14 3.90 -0.94
N HIS A 60 -3.04 4.18 0.01
CA HIS A 60 -2.70 4.14 1.43
C HIS A 60 -3.88 3.68 2.26
N THR A 61 -3.90 2.39 2.59
CA THR A 61 -4.96 1.79 3.41
C THR A 61 -4.38 0.88 4.48
N HIS A 62 -5.19 0.58 5.50
CA HIS A 62 -4.92 -0.40 6.54
C HIS A 62 -6.00 -1.49 6.55
N LEU A 63 -6.35 -1.98 5.37
CA LEU A 63 -7.34 -3.04 5.16
C LEU A 63 -6.76 -4.45 5.39
N ASP A 64 -5.54 -4.53 5.89
CA ASP A 64 -4.77 -5.76 6.10
C ASP A 64 -5.49 -6.80 6.95
N ALA A 65 -6.24 -6.34 7.96
CA ALA A 65 -7.05 -7.21 8.80
C ALA A 65 -8.45 -7.42 8.21
N GLN A 66 -9.05 -6.37 7.66
CA GLN A 66 -10.42 -6.39 7.14
C GLN A 66 -10.63 -7.45 6.05
N ILE A 67 -9.62 -7.68 5.22
CA ILE A 67 -9.63 -8.74 4.21
C ILE A 67 -9.94 -10.13 4.81
N GLY A 68 -9.71 -10.31 6.12
CA GLY A 68 -10.01 -11.54 6.84
C GLY A 68 -11.49 -11.85 6.99
N TRP A 69 -12.35 -10.82 7.07
CA TRP A 69 -13.78 -10.97 7.39
C TRP A 69 -14.74 -10.23 6.46
N ASP A 70 -14.27 -9.26 5.67
CA ASP A 70 -15.10 -8.48 4.75
C ASP A 70 -14.61 -8.64 3.30
N PRO A 71 -15.14 -9.62 2.54
CA PRO A 71 -14.76 -9.82 1.15
C PRO A 71 -15.18 -8.65 0.24
N ASP A 72 -16.17 -7.88 0.64
CA ASP A 72 -16.64 -6.72 -0.12
C ASP A 72 -15.78 -5.48 0.10
N MET A 73 -14.85 -5.52 1.07
CA MET A 73 -13.93 -4.43 1.39
C MET A 73 -14.67 -3.09 1.59
N THR A 74 -15.74 -3.13 2.38
CA THR A 74 -16.60 -1.97 2.63
C THR A 74 -15.98 -1.03 3.68
N PRO A 75 -16.23 0.28 3.65
CA PRO A 75 -17.04 1.00 2.65
C PRO A 75 -16.26 1.44 1.41
N VAL A 76 -14.95 1.17 1.29
CA VAL A 76 -14.11 1.73 0.21
C VAL A 76 -14.60 1.30 -1.17
N SER A 77 -15.05 0.05 -1.32
CA SER A 77 -15.64 -0.45 -2.58
C SER A 77 -16.91 0.31 -2.98
N TRP A 78 -17.72 0.77 -2.03
CA TRP A 78 -18.92 1.55 -2.30
C TRP A 78 -18.61 2.95 -2.83
N HIS A 79 -17.41 3.43 -2.62
CA HIS A 79 -16.95 4.74 -3.10
C HIS A 79 -16.16 4.67 -4.40
N GLY A 80 -16.20 3.51 -5.09
CA GLY A 80 -15.58 3.32 -6.41
C GLY A 80 -14.10 2.97 -6.37
N VAL A 81 -13.58 2.61 -5.19
CA VAL A 81 -12.24 2.01 -5.11
C VAL A 81 -12.29 0.60 -5.69
N THR A 82 -11.42 0.31 -6.64
CA THR A 82 -11.29 -1.01 -7.30
C THR A 82 -9.95 -1.67 -7.06
N THR A 83 -9.00 -0.94 -6.47
CA THR A 83 -7.68 -1.45 -6.08
C THR A 83 -7.24 -0.76 -4.81
N ALA A 84 -6.78 -1.51 -3.81
CA ALA A 84 -6.22 -0.97 -2.58
C ALA A 84 -4.81 -1.50 -2.33
N LEU A 85 -3.92 -0.60 -1.86
CA LEU A 85 -2.58 -0.95 -1.39
C LEU A 85 -2.63 -1.10 0.13
N ILE A 86 -2.35 -2.32 0.61
CA ILE A 86 -2.29 -2.67 2.03
C ILE A 86 -0.85 -2.80 2.51
N GLY A 87 -0.64 -2.87 3.82
CA GLY A 87 0.70 -2.98 4.40
C GLY A 87 1.45 -1.66 4.50
N ASN A 88 0.74 -0.55 4.52
CA ASN A 88 1.33 0.78 4.65
C ASN A 88 1.94 1.01 6.04
N CYS A 89 2.63 2.11 6.24
CA CYS A 89 3.21 2.56 7.51
C CYS A 89 4.19 1.56 8.16
N GLY A 90 4.67 0.56 7.42
CA GLY A 90 5.53 -0.48 7.96
C GLY A 90 4.83 -1.46 8.90
N VAL A 91 3.52 -1.40 9.05
CA VAL A 91 2.74 -2.24 9.96
C VAL A 91 1.97 -3.30 9.17
N THR A 92 2.29 -4.56 9.39
CA THR A 92 1.65 -5.72 8.74
C THR A 92 1.56 -6.90 9.68
N PHE A 93 0.82 -7.94 9.29
CA PHE A 93 0.66 -9.16 10.07
C PHE A 93 1.59 -10.30 9.65
N ALA A 94 2.55 -10.02 8.77
CA ALA A 94 3.55 -10.98 8.31
C ALA A 94 4.89 -10.29 7.97
N PRO A 95 6.04 -10.95 8.27
CA PRO A 95 6.16 -12.24 8.93
C PRO A 95 5.78 -12.17 10.41
N CYS A 96 5.28 -13.29 10.97
CA CYS A 96 4.81 -13.33 12.34
C CYS A 96 5.00 -14.72 12.97
N LYS A 97 5.83 -14.83 14.01
CA LYS A 97 5.92 -16.07 14.79
C LYS A 97 4.61 -16.30 15.54
N PRO A 98 4.20 -17.56 15.74
CA PRO A 98 2.94 -17.86 16.44
C PRO A 98 2.76 -17.18 17.80
N GLY A 99 3.85 -16.95 18.55
CA GLY A 99 3.84 -16.26 19.83
C GLY A 99 3.70 -14.74 19.77
N ASP A 100 3.86 -14.13 18.58
CA ASP A 100 3.94 -12.68 18.38
C ASP A 100 2.65 -12.08 17.78
N ARG A 101 1.64 -12.92 17.51
CA ARG A 101 0.37 -12.53 16.86
C ARG A 101 -0.36 -11.42 17.62
N GLU A 102 -0.53 -11.60 18.92
CA GLU A 102 -1.17 -10.59 19.77
C GLU A 102 -0.40 -9.28 19.81
N PHE A 103 0.93 -9.35 19.76
CA PHE A 103 1.76 -8.15 19.73
C PHE A 103 1.55 -7.35 18.43
N LEU A 104 1.56 -8.01 17.25
CA LEU A 104 1.32 -7.33 15.97
C LEU A 104 -0.11 -6.78 15.88
N ALA A 105 -1.10 -7.51 16.38
CA ALA A 105 -2.48 -7.02 16.44
C ALA A 105 -2.62 -5.81 17.36
N SER A 106 -1.96 -5.81 18.53
CA SER A 106 -1.96 -4.67 19.46
C SER A 106 -1.20 -3.46 18.91
N MET A 107 -0.15 -3.69 18.11
CA MET A 107 0.57 -2.61 17.44
C MET A 107 -0.31 -1.94 16.38
N MET A 108 -1.06 -2.71 15.60
CA MET A 108 -2.03 -2.17 14.64
C MET A 108 -3.15 -1.39 15.34
N GLU A 109 -3.63 -1.87 16.49
CA GLU A 109 -4.64 -1.14 17.29
C GLU A 109 -4.12 0.22 17.76
N THR A 110 -2.88 0.30 18.21
CA THR A 110 -2.30 1.57 18.68
C THR A 110 -1.92 2.55 17.58
N VAL A 111 -1.65 2.05 16.37
CA VAL A 111 -1.25 2.88 15.22
C VAL A 111 -2.46 3.33 14.40
N GLU A 112 -3.46 2.46 14.24
CA GLU A 112 -4.57 2.65 13.27
C GLU A 112 -5.98 2.54 13.89
N ASP A 113 -6.08 2.47 15.23
CA ASP A 113 -7.35 2.37 15.96
C ASP A 113 -8.25 1.17 15.56
N ILE A 114 -7.64 0.10 14.99
CA ILE A 114 -8.37 -1.12 14.63
C ILE A 114 -8.36 -2.07 15.84
N PRO A 115 -9.53 -2.40 16.43
CA PRO A 115 -9.57 -3.19 17.66
C PRO A 115 -8.83 -4.53 17.56
N ARG A 116 -7.93 -4.79 18.48
CA ARG A 116 -7.14 -6.03 18.52
C ARG A 116 -8.00 -7.29 18.49
N GLU A 117 -9.12 -7.30 19.22
CA GLU A 117 -10.04 -8.44 19.25
C GLU A 117 -10.66 -8.73 17.88
N ALA A 118 -10.94 -7.69 17.08
CA ALA A 118 -11.43 -7.84 15.72
C ALA A 118 -10.35 -8.46 14.83
N ILE A 119 -9.11 -7.99 14.93
CA ILE A 119 -7.96 -8.52 14.20
C ILE A 119 -7.72 -9.99 14.56
N MET A 120 -7.64 -10.29 15.86
CA MET A 120 -7.36 -11.66 16.36
C MET A 120 -8.42 -12.66 15.96
N SER A 121 -9.69 -12.25 15.91
CA SER A 121 -10.81 -13.12 15.52
C SER A 121 -11.08 -13.17 14.03
N GLY A 122 -10.73 -12.11 13.28
CA GLY A 122 -11.02 -11.97 11.87
C GLY A 122 -9.97 -12.61 10.95
N LEU A 123 -8.73 -12.72 11.41
CA LEU A 123 -7.64 -13.32 10.64
C LEU A 123 -7.45 -14.80 11.00
N PRO A 124 -7.17 -15.67 10.02
CA PRO A 124 -6.96 -17.10 10.27
C PRO A 124 -5.62 -17.41 10.95
N TRP A 125 -4.64 -16.52 10.82
CA TRP A 125 -3.29 -16.66 11.37
C TRP A 125 -2.61 -18.00 11.01
N ASP A 126 -2.79 -18.44 9.75
CA ASP A 126 -2.29 -19.71 9.22
C ASP A 126 -0.96 -19.57 8.48
N TRP A 127 -0.25 -18.48 8.73
CA TRP A 127 1.07 -18.13 8.18
C TRP A 127 2.09 -17.84 9.28
N GLU A 128 3.36 -17.93 8.91
CA GLU A 128 4.50 -17.36 9.61
C GLU A 128 5.27 -16.38 8.72
N GLN A 129 5.43 -16.71 7.42
CA GLN A 129 6.13 -15.89 6.44
C GLN A 129 5.16 -15.06 5.60
N TYR A 130 5.69 -14.04 4.92
CA TYR A 130 4.86 -13.15 4.10
C TYR A 130 4.32 -13.83 2.84
N ASP A 131 5.05 -14.74 2.24
CA ASP A 131 4.59 -15.53 1.11
C ASP A 131 3.40 -16.45 1.48
N GLU A 132 3.40 -17.02 2.68
CA GLU A 132 2.27 -17.79 3.22
C GLU A 132 1.07 -16.88 3.48
N TYR A 133 1.29 -15.65 4.00
CA TYR A 133 0.24 -14.64 4.15
C TYR A 133 -0.40 -14.30 2.80
N LEU A 134 0.39 -14.09 1.74
CA LEU A 134 -0.14 -13.87 0.40
C LEU A 134 -1.00 -15.04 -0.09
N ASP A 135 -0.58 -16.28 0.16
CA ASP A 135 -1.40 -17.46 -0.18
C ASP A 135 -2.72 -17.47 0.60
N SER A 136 -2.68 -17.14 1.90
CA SER A 136 -3.87 -17.09 2.74
C SER A 136 -4.89 -16.06 2.26
N ILE A 137 -4.44 -14.83 1.95
CA ILE A 137 -5.34 -13.77 1.47
C ILE A 137 -5.80 -13.99 0.03
N SER A 138 -4.96 -14.58 -0.85
CA SER A 138 -5.31 -14.86 -2.25
C SER A 138 -6.46 -15.88 -2.39
N ASN A 139 -6.65 -16.70 -1.38
CA ASN A 139 -7.76 -17.67 -1.34
C ASN A 139 -9.10 -17.03 -0.93
N LYS A 140 -9.10 -15.75 -0.55
CA LYS A 140 -10.32 -15.04 -0.17
C LYS A 140 -10.86 -14.25 -1.37
N PRO A 141 -12.13 -14.48 -1.76
CA PRO A 141 -12.73 -13.68 -2.83
C PRO A 141 -12.91 -12.24 -2.33
N THR A 142 -12.28 -11.29 -2.99
CA THR A 142 -12.48 -9.87 -2.73
C THR A 142 -13.10 -9.17 -3.94
N THR A 143 -13.95 -8.17 -3.71
CA THR A 143 -14.60 -7.40 -4.79
C THR A 143 -13.67 -6.40 -5.44
N ILE A 144 -12.53 -6.09 -4.79
CA ILE A 144 -11.50 -5.17 -5.30
C ILE A 144 -10.16 -5.89 -5.40
N ASN A 145 -9.27 -5.37 -6.23
CA ASN A 145 -7.89 -5.86 -6.29
C ASN A 145 -7.11 -5.41 -5.05
N ILE A 146 -6.22 -6.26 -4.58
CA ILE A 146 -5.35 -5.97 -3.44
C ILE A 146 -3.89 -6.08 -3.88
N ALA A 147 -3.08 -5.09 -3.53
CA ALA A 147 -1.63 -5.11 -3.62
C ALA A 147 -1.03 -4.99 -2.22
N GLY A 148 -0.08 -5.84 -1.86
CA GLY A 148 0.46 -5.90 -0.50
C GLY A 148 1.90 -5.42 -0.40
N LEU A 149 2.20 -4.61 0.61
CA LEU A 149 3.55 -4.21 0.99
C LEU A 149 4.02 -5.02 2.20
N VAL A 150 5.28 -5.40 2.20
CA VAL A 150 5.90 -6.05 3.36
C VAL A 150 6.28 -4.98 4.38
N GLY A 151 5.80 -5.09 5.61
CA GLY A 151 5.98 -4.07 6.63
C GLY A 151 7.30 -4.19 7.39
N HIS A 152 8.04 -3.08 7.49
CA HIS A 152 9.32 -3.01 8.18
C HIS A 152 9.24 -3.40 9.65
N SER A 153 8.22 -2.94 10.37
CA SER A 153 8.04 -3.23 11.79
C SER A 153 7.89 -4.73 12.05
N ALA A 154 7.11 -5.42 11.22
CA ALA A 154 6.92 -6.86 11.33
C ALA A 154 8.21 -7.63 11.05
N ILE A 155 8.92 -7.30 9.96
CA ILE A 155 10.18 -7.96 9.61
C ILE A 155 11.23 -7.74 10.70
N ARG A 156 11.40 -6.50 11.14
CA ARG A 156 12.40 -6.13 12.12
C ARG A 156 12.16 -6.81 13.46
N TYR A 157 10.89 -6.85 13.88
CA TYR A 157 10.50 -7.58 15.10
C TYR A 157 10.69 -9.09 14.94
N TYR A 158 10.37 -9.65 13.79
CA TYR A 158 10.55 -11.07 13.49
C TYR A 158 12.03 -11.50 13.60
N VAL A 159 12.96 -10.67 13.09
CA VAL A 159 14.41 -10.98 13.07
C VAL A 159 15.06 -10.68 14.41
N MET A 160 14.76 -9.53 15.04
CA MET A 160 15.48 -9.01 16.20
C MET A 160 14.73 -9.15 17.52
N GLY A 161 13.42 -9.46 17.48
CA GLY A 161 12.58 -9.47 18.68
C GLY A 161 12.50 -8.12 19.36
N ASP A 162 12.53 -8.09 20.69
CA ASP A 162 12.45 -6.85 21.48
C ASP A 162 13.59 -5.85 21.20
N ARG A 163 14.76 -6.33 20.77
CA ARG A 163 15.89 -5.49 20.37
C ARG A 163 15.56 -4.56 19.19
N SER A 164 14.55 -4.92 18.38
CA SER A 164 14.11 -4.13 17.23
C SER A 164 13.67 -2.70 17.54
N PHE A 165 13.34 -2.43 18.80
CA PHE A 165 12.91 -1.10 19.26
C PHE A 165 14.06 -0.15 19.56
N THR A 166 15.18 -0.68 20.02
CA THR A 166 16.23 0.14 20.65
C THR A 166 17.62 -0.07 20.07
N GLU A 167 17.85 -1.15 19.31
CA GLU A 167 19.17 -1.46 18.77
C GLU A 167 19.18 -1.36 17.25
N GLN A 168 20.33 -1.05 16.68
CA GLN A 168 20.55 -1.13 15.24
C GLN A 168 20.77 -2.59 14.81
N ALA A 169 20.35 -2.92 13.62
CA ALA A 169 20.52 -4.26 13.07
C ALA A 169 21.98 -4.51 12.68
N SER A 170 22.49 -5.68 13.02
CA SER A 170 23.77 -6.16 12.50
C SER A 170 23.68 -6.46 11.00
N GLU A 171 24.84 -6.55 10.33
CA GLU A 171 24.89 -6.91 8.89
C GLU A 171 24.17 -8.23 8.57
N ASN A 172 24.25 -9.20 9.50
CA ASN A 172 23.54 -10.47 9.32
C ASN A 172 22.02 -10.32 9.47
N GLU A 173 21.55 -9.46 10.37
CA GLU A 173 20.13 -9.19 10.54
C GLU A 173 19.57 -8.39 9.35
N LYS A 174 20.32 -7.41 8.83
CA LYS A 174 19.96 -6.69 7.58
C LYS A 174 19.85 -7.67 6.40
N ALA A 175 20.79 -8.59 6.27
CA ALA A 175 20.73 -9.62 5.23
C ALA A 175 19.51 -10.55 5.39
N GLN A 176 19.18 -10.97 6.60
CA GLN A 176 17.98 -11.77 6.87
C GLN A 176 16.68 -11.00 6.53
N MET A 177 16.60 -9.71 6.87
CA MET A 177 15.45 -8.87 6.51
C MET A 177 15.34 -8.73 4.97
N ALA A 178 16.44 -8.50 4.29
CA ALA A 178 16.49 -8.44 2.83
C ALA A 178 16.04 -9.76 2.17
N ASP A 179 16.45 -10.92 2.70
CA ASP A 179 16.03 -12.23 2.21
C ASP A 179 14.52 -12.46 2.37
N ILE A 180 13.92 -11.99 3.48
CA ILE A 180 12.47 -12.06 3.70
C ILE A 180 11.74 -11.21 2.66
N VAL A 181 12.21 -9.99 2.42
CA VAL A 181 11.64 -9.09 1.39
C VAL A 181 11.79 -9.67 0.00
N ALA A 182 12.95 -10.22 -0.33
CA ALA A 182 13.20 -10.87 -1.63
C ALA A 182 12.19 -11.98 -1.91
N ARG A 183 12.00 -12.90 -0.96
CA ARG A 183 11.05 -14.02 -1.10
C ARG A 183 9.60 -13.53 -1.23
N ALA A 184 9.22 -12.53 -0.45
CA ALA A 184 7.90 -11.93 -0.54
C ALA A 184 7.63 -11.31 -1.92
N LEU A 185 8.59 -10.57 -2.47
CA LEU A 185 8.51 -9.98 -3.81
C LEU A 185 8.48 -11.04 -4.91
N ASP A 186 9.30 -12.08 -4.80
CA ASP A 186 9.32 -13.20 -5.74
C ASP A 186 7.98 -13.98 -5.73
N LYS A 187 7.25 -13.94 -4.61
CA LYS A 187 5.90 -14.51 -4.47
C LYS A 187 4.79 -13.59 -5.00
N GLY A 188 5.04 -12.29 -5.18
CA GLY A 188 4.08 -11.34 -5.72
C GLY A 188 3.71 -10.18 -4.79
N ALA A 189 4.44 -9.97 -3.70
CA ALA A 189 4.33 -8.73 -2.95
C ALA A 189 4.64 -7.53 -3.86
N PHE A 190 3.91 -6.44 -3.68
CA PHE A 190 4.05 -5.25 -4.52
C PHE A 190 5.28 -4.41 -4.15
N GLY A 191 5.71 -4.51 -2.90
CA GLY A 191 6.82 -3.73 -2.41
C GLY A 191 7.05 -3.88 -0.90
N PHE A 192 7.68 -2.88 -0.35
CA PHE A 192 8.04 -2.78 1.06
C PHE A 192 7.59 -1.44 1.63
N SER A 193 7.21 -1.40 2.90
CA SER A 193 6.84 -0.17 3.58
C SER A 193 7.63 0.05 4.86
N THR A 194 7.94 1.31 5.14
CA THR A 194 8.60 1.73 6.39
C THR A 194 7.93 2.95 7.00
N ASN A 195 8.02 3.05 8.32
CA ASN A 195 7.54 4.22 9.07
C ASN A 195 8.71 4.98 9.69
N ARG A 196 8.71 6.30 9.47
CA ARG A 196 9.67 7.24 10.09
C ARG A 196 8.91 8.32 10.89
N PHE A 197 7.62 8.12 11.11
CA PHE A 197 6.76 9.03 11.84
C PHE A 197 6.74 8.63 13.32
N GLU A 198 7.44 9.38 14.14
CA GLU A 198 7.68 9.07 15.57
C GLU A 198 6.40 8.93 16.41
N PRO A 199 5.29 9.64 16.13
CA PRO A 199 4.03 9.46 16.86
C PRO A 199 3.41 8.06 16.77
N HIS A 200 3.76 7.24 15.77
CA HIS A 200 3.33 5.84 15.74
C HIS A 200 4.02 5.06 16.85
N LYS A 201 3.24 4.57 17.81
CA LYS A 201 3.72 3.92 19.02
C LYS A 201 3.27 2.48 19.11
N ALA A 202 4.12 1.64 19.68
CA ALA A 202 3.74 0.31 20.14
C ALA A 202 2.90 0.41 21.43
N PRO A 203 2.22 -0.67 21.85
CA PRO A 203 1.36 -0.65 23.04
C PRO A 203 2.04 -0.21 24.34
N ASP A 204 3.34 -0.37 24.43
CA ASP A 204 4.15 0.05 25.58
C ASP A 204 4.67 1.49 25.50
N GLY A 205 4.30 2.24 24.46
CA GLY A 205 4.66 3.64 24.23
C GLY A 205 6.00 3.87 23.53
N ARG A 206 6.78 2.82 23.23
CA ARG A 206 7.97 2.94 22.39
C ARG A 206 7.56 3.25 20.94
N SER A 207 8.39 3.93 20.17
CA SER A 207 8.17 4.06 18.71
C SER A 207 8.23 2.67 18.07
N ILE A 208 7.40 2.42 17.06
CA ILE A 208 7.34 1.10 16.42
C ILE A 208 8.70 0.69 15.83
N PRO A 209 8.99 -0.61 15.71
CA PRO A 209 10.24 -1.10 15.13
C PRO A 209 10.48 -0.51 13.74
N GLY A 210 11.71 -0.06 13.49
CA GLY A 210 12.09 0.56 12.21
C GLY A 210 12.04 2.08 12.18
N THR A 211 11.32 2.74 13.12
CA THR A 211 11.23 4.22 13.15
C THR A 211 12.61 4.89 13.16
N PHE A 212 13.57 4.33 13.87
CA PHE A 212 14.95 4.86 13.99
C PHE A 212 16.01 3.95 13.35
N ALA A 213 15.61 3.04 12.46
CA ALA A 213 16.57 2.23 11.70
C ALA A 213 17.52 3.15 10.90
N GLU A 214 18.79 2.80 10.82
CA GLU A 214 19.77 3.56 10.06
C GLU A 214 19.51 3.49 8.54
N ALA A 215 20.04 4.48 7.82
CA ALA A 215 19.80 4.61 6.40
C ALA A 215 20.35 3.42 5.58
N ASP A 216 21.43 2.80 6.04
CA ASP A 216 22.05 1.64 5.38
C ASP A 216 21.18 0.36 5.46
N GLU A 217 20.43 0.17 6.56
CA GLU A 217 19.44 -0.91 6.65
C GLU A 217 18.39 -0.78 5.54
N LEU A 218 17.86 0.45 5.37
CA LEU A 218 16.88 0.72 4.33
C LEU A 218 17.47 0.68 2.92
N ALA A 219 18.73 1.07 2.75
CA ALA A 219 19.44 0.93 1.47
C ALA A 219 19.59 -0.54 1.04
N VAL A 220 19.97 -1.42 1.97
CA VAL A 220 20.08 -2.87 1.69
C VAL A 220 18.72 -3.43 1.26
N ILE A 221 17.65 -3.08 1.93
CA ILE A 221 16.29 -3.51 1.57
C ILE A 221 15.86 -2.90 0.23
N SER A 222 16.10 -1.60 0.03
CA SER A 222 15.72 -0.89 -1.19
C SER A 222 16.37 -1.48 -2.44
N ARG A 223 17.62 -1.91 -2.34
CA ARG A 223 18.32 -2.61 -3.43
C ARG A 223 17.58 -3.88 -3.86
N VAL A 224 17.17 -4.69 -2.90
CA VAL A 224 16.42 -5.93 -3.15
C VAL A 224 15.06 -5.63 -3.81
N VAL A 225 14.39 -4.54 -3.37
CA VAL A 225 13.14 -4.07 -3.96
C VAL A 225 13.35 -3.59 -5.39
N ALA A 226 14.43 -2.83 -5.66
CA ALA A 226 14.80 -2.35 -7.00
C ALA A 226 15.07 -3.50 -7.98
N GLU A 227 15.84 -4.50 -7.56
CA GLU A 227 16.15 -5.69 -8.37
C GLU A 227 14.90 -6.44 -8.84
N ARG A 228 13.78 -6.31 -8.12
CA ARG A 228 12.50 -6.95 -8.41
C ARG A 228 11.43 -5.97 -8.92
N ASN A 229 11.85 -4.76 -9.26
CA ASN A 229 10.94 -3.71 -9.77
C ASN A 229 9.78 -3.39 -8.81
N GLY A 230 9.99 -3.55 -7.51
CA GLY A 230 9.03 -3.29 -6.45
C GLY A 230 8.93 -1.81 -6.07
N LEU A 231 8.05 -1.52 -5.13
CA LEU A 231 7.80 -0.20 -4.58
C LEU A 231 8.36 -0.07 -3.15
N MET A 232 9.08 1.01 -2.87
CA MET A 232 9.44 1.43 -1.50
C MET A 232 8.48 2.51 -1.03
N GLN A 233 7.64 2.22 -0.04
CA GLN A 233 6.76 3.19 0.58
C GLN A 233 7.35 3.67 1.91
N SER A 234 7.29 4.97 2.18
CA SER A 234 7.70 5.54 3.47
C SER A 234 6.71 6.59 3.98
N VAL A 235 6.38 6.51 5.27
CA VAL A 235 5.67 7.56 5.97
C VAL A 235 6.68 8.40 6.73
N GLY A 236 6.88 9.64 6.30
CA GLY A 236 7.96 10.50 6.75
C GLY A 236 9.33 9.88 6.45
N ALA A 237 10.31 10.69 6.25
CA ALA A 237 11.71 10.29 6.25
C ALA A 237 12.60 11.53 6.36
N ALA A 238 13.72 11.42 7.06
CA ALA A 238 14.76 12.42 6.97
C ALA A 238 15.42 12.36 5.57
N PRO A 239 15.89 13.49 5.03
CA PRO A 239 16.44 13.55 3.67
C PRO A 239 17.52 12.49 3.39
N GLU A 240 18.41 12.23 4.33
CA GLU A 240 19.47 11.22 4.19
C GLU A 240 18.93 9.80 4.02
N VAL A 241 17.81 9.47 4.67
CA VAL A 241 17.14 8.17 4.54
C VAL A 241 16.44 8.07 3.17
N MET A 242 15.77 9.15 2.74
CA MET A 242 15.14 9.21 1.43
C MET A 242 16.17 9.01 0.31
N VAL A 243 17.32 9.69 0.41
CA VAL A 243 18.43 9.54 -0.54
C VAL A 243 18.94 8.11 -0.55
N ALA A 244 19.22 7.53 0.62
CA ALA A 244 19.75 6.18 0.73
C ALA A 244 18.83 5.12 0.10
N MET A 245 17.52 5.27 0.24
CA MET A 245 16.54 4.38 -0.42
C MET A 245 16.49 4.60 -1.93
N ALA A 246 16.40 5.86 -2.38
CA ALA A 246 16.19 6.18 -3.77
C ALA A 246 17.43 5.92 -4.64
N ASP A 247 18.63 6.11 -4.11
CA ASP A 247 19.90 5.89 -4.83
C ASP A 247 20.15 4.40 -5.18
N GLU A 248 19.44 3.47 -4.52
CA GLU A 248 19.45 2.06 -4.89
C GLU A 248 18.55 1.75 -6.12
N GLY A 249 17.82 2.75 -6.65
CA GLY A 249 17.07 2.65 -7.90
C GLY A 249 15.66 2.09 -7.78
N SER A 250 15.14 1.89 -6.57
CA SER A 250 13.74 1.49 -6.39
C SER A 250 12.79 2.66 -6.60
N ARG A 251 11.55 2.35 -7.02
CA ARG A 251 10.47 3.34 -7.07
C ARG A 251 10.10 3.75 -5.66
N GLN A 252 9.91 5.04 -5.43
CA GLN A 252 9.63 5.59 -4.12
C GLN A 252 8.20 6.13 -4.06
N LEU A 253 7.49 5.80 -2.99
CA LEU A 253 6.19 6.39 -2.64
C LEU A 253 6.28 7.01 -1.24
N PHE A 254 6.28 8.33 -1.18
CA PHE A 254 6.29 9.05 0.08
C PHE A 254 4.88 9.48 0.49
N SER A 255 4.50 9.14 1.73
CA SER A 255 3.25 9.57 2.33
C SER A 255 3.50 10.70 3.33
N TYR A 256 2.77 11.80 3.18
CA TYR A 256 2.88 12.98 4.02
C TYR A 256 1.56 13.33 4.68
N GLY A 257 1.64 13.72 5.96
CA GLY A 257 0.59 14.50 6.57
C GLY A 257 0.59 15.95 6.02
N THR A 258 -0.56 16.48 5.69
CA THR A 258 -0.69 17.91 5.35
C THR A 258 -0.87 18.74 6.61
N SER A 259 -0.03 19.76 6.79
CA SER A 259 -0.28 20.80 7.79
C SER A 259 -1.49 21.64 7.37
N PRO A 260 -2.35 22.07 8.33
CA PRO A 260 -3.44 23.00 8.05
C PRO A 260 -2.95 24.42 7.68
N GLU A 261 -1.65 24.68 7.79
CA GLU A 261 -1.07 25.97 7.41
C GLU A 261 -1.15 26.21 5.92
N ALA A 262 -1.58 27.41 5.53
CA ALA A 262 -1.69 27.79 4.14
C ALA A 262 -0.32 27.72 3.44
N GLY A 263 -0.24 26.95 2.35
CA GLY A 263 0.98 26.79 1.55
C GLY A 263 1.89 25.63 1.97
N ALA A 264 1.66 24.96 3.11
CA ALA A 264 2.51 23.86 3.56
C ALA A 264 2.55 22.69 2.56
N GLY A 265 1.41 22.36 1.94
CA GLY A 265 1.36 21.33 0.90
C GLY A 265 2.17 21.70 -0.35
N ALA A 266 2.13 22.97 -0.77
CA ALA A 266 2.90 23.43 -1.91
C ALA A 266 4.41 23.40 -1.63
N GLU A 267 4.83 23.75 -0.41
CA GLU A 267 6.24 23.66 0.00
C GLU A 267 6.72 22.20 0.04
N SER A 268 5.91 21.29 0.54
CA SER A 268 6.22 19.86 0.53
C SER A 268 6.34 19.31 -0.89
N ALA A 269 5.42 19.70 -1.79
CA ALA A 269 5.47 19.32 -3.20
C ALA A 269 6.76 19.82 -3.87
N ARG A 270 7.13 21.09 -3.66
CA ARG A 270 8.36 21.67 -4.22
C ARG A 270 9.62 20.92 -3.75
N ARG A 271 9.72 20.60 -2.46
CA ARG A 271 10.85 19.82 -1.92
C ARG A 271 10.94 18.43 -2.53
N LEU A 272 9.79 17.82 -2.83
CA LEU A 272 9.75 16.54 -3.50
C LEU A 272 10.16 16.63 -4.96
N GLU A 273 9.73 17.66 -5.69
CA GLU A 273 10.16 17.89 -7.06
C GLU A 273 11.69 18.07 -7.13
N GLU A 274 12.29 18.82 -6.20
CA GLU A 274 13.74 18.96 -6.08
C GLU A 274 14.43 17.62 -5.76
N PHE A 275 13.82 16.79 -4.90
CA PHE A 275 14.36 15.47 -4.58
C PHE A 275 14.18 14.47 -5.72
N ALA A 276 13.10 14.59 -6.48
CA ALA A 276 12.75 13.65 -7.56
C ALA A 276 13.65 13.78 -8.80
N ASP A 277 14.54 14.78 -8.87
CA ASP A 277 15.41 14.99 -10.02
C ASP A 277 16.21 13.73 -10.37
N GLY A 278 15.86 13.10 -11.50
CA GLY A 278 16.46 11.85 -11.98
C GLY A 278 16.07 10.56 -11.21
N ARG A 279 15.10 10.62 -10.29
CA ARG A 279 14.61 9.49 -9.48
C ARG A 279 13.15 9.19 -9.78
N ASP A 280 12.75 7.91 -9.65
CA ASP A 280 11.34 7.51 -9.75
C ASP A 280 10.65 7.70 -8.38
N VAL A 281 10.06 8.88 -8.21
CA VAL A 281 9.46 9.33 -6.95
C VAL A 281 8.02 9.74 -7.16
N THR A 282 7.13 9.16 -6.37
CA THR A 282 5.73 9.57 -6.26
C THR A 282 5.45 9.99 -4.82
N ALA A 283 4.53 10.91 -4.62
CA ALA A 283 4.09 11.32 -3.31
C ALA A 283 2.57 11.33 -3.21
N ILE A 284 2.08 10.98 -2.05
CA ILE A 284 0.69 11.12 -1.67
C ILE A 284 0.57 11.97 -0.41
N THR A 285 -0.46 12.80 -0.36
CA THR A 285 -0.81 13.57 0.83
C THR A 285 -1.94 12.87 1.57
N LEU A 286 -1.75 12.64 2.87
CA LEU A 286 -2.77 12.09 3.74
C LEU A 286 -3.53 13.24 4.39
N SER A 287 -4.86 13.22 4.30
CA SER A 287 -5.70 14.17 5.02
C SER A 287 -5.88 13.68 6.46
N LEU A 288 -5.38 14.45 7.41
CA LEU A 288 -5.58 14.20 8.85
C LEU A 288 -6.89 14.80 9.39
N ILE A 289 -7.78 15.29 8.50
CA ILE A 289 -9.02 15.96 8.89
C ILE A 289 -10.06 14.99 9.50
N HIS A 290 -9.85 13.69 9.32
CA HIS A 290 -10.80 12.65 9.75
C HIS A 290 -10.26 11.71 10.83
N ILE A 291 -9.20 12.13 11.54
CA ILE A 291 -8.68 11.42 12.71
C ILE A 291 -9.14 12.16 13.97
#